data_ea29f6578da0bba740a34ff56a80f2ca
#
_entry.id   ea29f6578da0bba740a34ff56a80f2ca
#
_cell.length_a   1.000
_cell.length_b   1.000
_cell.length_c   1.000
_cell.angle_alpha   90.00
_cell.angle_beta   90.00
_cell.angle_gamma   90.00
#
_symmetry.space_group_name_H-M   'P 1'
#
loop_
_entity.id
_entity.type
_entity.pdbx_description
1 polymer ?
#
loop_
_entity_poly.entity_id
_entity_poly.type
_entity_poly.pdbx_seq_one_letter_code
_entity_poly.pdbx_strand_id
1 'polypeptide(L)'
;MKVLPYTIVEDTNLIILGLSVGLASLILHFSQKLHRRQLPPGPRGLPIVGNIFDMPKDYEWVHWGKHKRPISSVNVLNTRLIIINDLKTAIDLLDIKSFIYSNRPTFPFAGEFIGWNRQMILSQYDDRFRLMRKYVKAYIGTKSAIEAHHPVQDIEIKYFLARILEEPHSVITNIRRCMGSIFLKLSHGYQINTHGPDILVELVENASREFHTATLPGEWLIDSIPWMRYLPEWWPGQNFKKVGKVFRKHNFEQAVRPVDFVKRQMLQGIEFPSFTSTMLRKGLTAYEEDVVQWTANSLYGGGTDTTTAALTVFVLAMVLNPEVQKKAQEELDSVLGPGLFPTLQDRSRLPYMEALLLEILRFHPIGPMGIPHSVAQNDHYKGMFIPKDSVILVNLWQIAHDPEIYADPYRFNPGRFHNTDRPQLDPQTFVYGFGRRACPGRELANANMFLLMSMMLTVFDITKAVDADGHEITPEWRFGPGTVSHPNTFPYKLKPRSTSAEALICNIFEEHPLPPTNAKDV
;
A
#
# COMPACT_ATOMS: atom_id res chain seq x y z
N MET A 1 23.47 57.02 -46.11
CA MET A 1 23.65 55.96 -45.08
C MET A 1 22.39 55.09 -45.11
N LYS A 2 22.47 53.88 -45.70
CA LYS A 2 21.36 52.94 -45.77
C LYS A 2 21.39 52.08 -44.51
N VAL A 3 20.31 52.20 -43.69
CA VAL A 3 20.09 51.32 -42.54
C VAL A 3 19.59 49.99 -43.10
N LEU A 4 20.37 48.91 -42.93
CA LEU A 4 19.95 47.55 -43.22
C LEU A 4 18.96 47.10 -42.12
N PRO A 5 17.85 46.43 -42.46
CA PRO A 5 16.84 46.07 -41.47
C PRO A 5 17.30 44.93 -40.57
N TYR A 6 17.25 45.13 -39.24
CA TYR A 6 17.56 44.22 -38.18
C TYR A 6 16.67 42.95 -38.14
N THR A 7 15.60 42.92 -38.89
CA THR A 7 14.61 41.83 -38.94
C THR A 7 15.06 40.54 -39.63
N ILE A 8 16.02 40.58 -40.55
CA ILE A 8 16.43 39.37 -41.30
C ILE A 8 17.33 38.42 -40.46
N VAL A 9 18.03 38.94 -39.47
CA VAL A 9 18.95 38.12 -38.63
C VAL A 9 18.20 37.33 -37.55
N GLU A 10 17.10 37.88 -37.02
CA GLU A 10 16.29 37.18 -36.03
C GLU A 10 15.50 36.01 -36.65
N ASP A 11 14.94 36.19 -37.84
CA ASP A 11 14.21 35.14 -38.55
C ASP A 11 15.13 33.97 -38.94
N THR A 12 16.38 34.27 -39.31
CA THR A 12 17.36 33.23 -39.67
C THR A 12 17.77 32.38 -38.47
N ASN A 13 17.92 32.98 -37.29
CA ASN A 13 18.22 32.27 -36.02
C ASN A 13 17.07 31.39 -35.57
N LEU A 14 15.83 31.84 -35.72
CA LEU A 14 14.63 31.05 -35.43
C LEU A 14 14.47 29.87 -36.37
N ILE A 15 14.78 30.03 -37.66
CA ILE A 15 14.76 28.96 -38.66
C ILE A 15 15.84 27.94 -38.34
N ILE A 16 17.08 28.37 -38.03
CA ILE A 16 18.19 27.49 -37.65
C ILE A 16 17.86 26.72 -36.37
N LEU A 17 17.29 27.36 -35.37
CA LEU A 17 16.84 26.72 -34.13
C LEU A 17 15.77 25.68 -34.43
N GLY A 18 14.76 26.00 -35.23
CA GLY A 18 13.70 25.08 -35.65
C GLY A 18 14.23 23.86 -36.42
N LEU A 19 15.15 24.09 -37.34
CA LEU A 19 15.83 23.01 -38.10
C LEU A 19 16.70 22.14 -37.19
N SER A 20 17.42 22.74 -36.25
CA SER A 20 18.26 22.02 -35.28
C SER A 20 17.42 21.14 -34.34
N VAL A 21 16.31 21.65 -33.84
CA VAL A 21 15.35 20.89 -33.03
C VAL A 21 14.70 19.78 -33.86
N GLY A 22 14.33 20.07 -35.13
CA GLY A 22 13.78 19.07 -36.05
C GLY A 22 14.79 17.95 -36.36
N LEU A 23 16.05 18.28 -36.60
CA LEU A 23 17.11 17.30 -36.84
C LEU A 23 17.43 16.48 -35.59
N ALA A 24 17.53 17.11 -34.44
CA ALA A 24 17.70 16.41 -33.16
C ALA A 24 16.55 15.45 -32.87
N SER A 25 15.31 15.87 -33.15
CA SER A 25 14.12 15.03 -33.02
C SER A 25 14.13 13.84 -33.99
N LEU A 26 14.58 14.03 -35.21
CA LEU A 26 14.76 12.97 -36.21
C LEU A 26 15.86 11.98 -35.78
N ILE A 27 17.00 12.46 -35.34
CA ILE A 27 18.12 11.63 -34.87
C ILE A 27 17.66 10.79 -33.66
N LEU A 28 16.98 11.41 -32.68
CA LEU A 28 16.41 10.72 -31.52
C LEU A 28 15.35 9.68 -31.94
N HIS A 29 14.49 10.02 -32.90
CA HIS A 29 13.49 9.10 -33.43
C HIS A 29 14.13 7.88 -34.13
N PHE A 30 15.14 8.09 -34.95
CA PHE A 30 15.86 6.99 -35.63
C PHE A 30 16.68 6.16 -34.66
N SER A 31 17.37 6.77 -33.70
CA SER A 31 18.11 6.02 -32.68
C SER A 31 17.17 5.17 -31.80
N GLN A 32 16.01 5.70 -31.43
CA GLN A 32 14.98 4.93 -30.73
C GLN A 32 14.41 3.79 -31.59
N LYS A 33 14.31 3.96 -32.91
CA LYS A 33 13.81 2.94 -33.81
C LYS A 33 14.80 1.76 -33.98
N LEU A 34 16.09 2.01 -33.92
CA LEU A 34 17.14 0.97 -33.94
C LEU A 34 17.17 0.16 -32.64
N HIS A 35 16.99 0.80 -31.50
CA HIS A 35 16.94 0.13 -30.20
C HIS A 35 15.58 -0.57 -29.93
N ARG A 36 14.48 -0.14 -30.59
CA ARG A 36 13.13 -0.70 -30.40
C ARG A 36 12.97 -2.16 -30.80
N ARG A 37 13.77 -2.69 -31.72
CA ARG A 37 13.66 -4.09 -32.13
C ARG A 37 13.98 -5.08 -30.99
N GLN A 38 14.61 -4.60 -29.94
CA GLN A 38 15.03 -5.42 -28.80
C GLN A 38 14.21 -5.18 -27.51
N LEU A 39 13.42 -4.10 -27.43
CA LEU A 39 12.64 -3.76 -26.24
C LEU A 39 11.36 -4.61 -26.13
N PRO A 40 10.81 -4.78 -24.91
CA PRO A 40 9.46 -5.33 -24.75
C PRO A 40 8.44 -4.55 -25.61
N PRO A 41 7.49 -5.25 -26.24
CA PRO A 41 6.53 -4.62 -27.16
C PRO A 41 5.65 -3.60 -26.44
N GLY A 42 5.25 -2.54 -27.17
CA GLY A 42 4.39 -1.49 -26.63
C GLY A 42 3.85 -0.56 -27.71
N PRO A 43 2.95 0.36 -27.36
CA PRO A 43 2.42 1.35 -28.28
C PRO A 43 3.53 2.27 -28.81
N ARG A 44 3.31 2.84 -29.98
CA ARG A 44 4.23 3.81 -30.57
C ARG A 44 4.08 5.14 -29.82
N GLY A 45 5.14 5.59 -29.16
CA GLY A 45 5.17 6.92 -28.55
C GLY A 45 5.45 8.02 -29.59
N LEU A 46 5.02 9.23 -29.26
CA LEU A 46 5.33 10.44 -30.03
C LEU A 46 6.81 10.82 -29.86
N PRO A 47 7.39 11.58 -30.80
CA PRO A 47 8.73 12.15 -30.63
C PRO A 47 8.80 12.99 -29.35
N ILE A 48 9.91 12.90 -28.61
CA ILE A 48 10.21 13.63 -27.36
C ILE A 48 9.32 13.21 -26.17
N VAL A 49 8.00 13.34 -26.27
CA VAL A 49 7.05 13.10 -25.15
C VAL A 49 6.71 11.62 -24.94
N GLY A 50 7.01 10.78 -25.95
CA GLY A 50 6.73 9.35 -25.87
C GLY A 50 5.23 9.03 -25.78
N ASN A 51 4.87 8.25 -24.77
CA ASN A 51 3.52 7.73 -24.53
C ASN A 51 2.77 8.52 -23.44
N ILE A 52 3.08 9.81 -23.24
CA ILE A 52 2.46 10.61 -22.15
C ILE A 52 0.93 10.67 -22.28
N PHE A 53 0.40 10.68 -23.51
CA PHE A 53 -1.04 10.70 -23.78
C PHE A 53 -1.71 9.32 -23.65
N ASP A 54 -0.90 8.25 -23.58
CA ASP A 54 -1.39 6.90 -23.36
C ASP A 54 -1.46 6.55 -21.85
N MET A 55 -0.99 7.47 -20.98
CA MET A 55 -1.00 7.23 -19.53
C MET A 55 -2.41 7.29 -18.99
N PRO A 56 -2.85 6.25 -18.26
CA PRO A 56 -4.17 6.22 -17.65
C PRO A 56 -4.28 7.25 -16.53
N LYS A 57 -5.46 7.84 -16.38
CA LYS A 57 -5.79 8.73 -15.25
C LYS A 57 -6.32 7.95 -14.06
N ASP A 58 -7.10 6.91 -14.34
CA ASP A 58 -7.74 6.07 -13.35
C ASP A 58 -7.61 4.59 -13.74
N TYR A 59 -7.70 3.70 -12.75
CA TYR A 59 -7.69 2.25 -12.97
C TYR A 59 -6.52 1.78 -13.85
N GLU A 60 -5.30 2.20 -13.53
CA GLU A 60 -4.08 1.87 -14.28
C GLU A 60 -3.98 0.37 -14.56
N TRP A 61 -4.32 -0.46 -13.57
CA TRP A 61 -4.25 -1.91 -13.66
C TRP A 61 -5.18 -2.48 -14.74
N VAL A 62 -6.38 -1.92 -14.91
CA VAL A 62 -7.31 -2.32 -15.98
C VAL A 62 -6.80 -1.84 -17.32
N HIS A 63 -6.26 -0.62 -17.40
CA HIS A 63 -5.70 -0.07 -18.63
C HIS A 63 -4.53 -0.93 -19.13
N TRP A 64 -3.56 -1.20 -18.28
CA TRP A 64 -2.38 -1.99 -18.65
C TRP A 64 -2.71 -3.47 -18.89
N GLY A 65 -3.72 -4.03 -18.26
CA GLY A 65 -4.24 -5.37 -18.53
C GLY A 65 -4.73 -5.55 -19.96
N LYS A 66 -5.25 -4.48 -20.59
CA LYS A 66 -5.69 -4.50 -22.01
C LYS A 66 -4.56 -4.76 -23.01
N HIS A 67 -3.31 -4.59 -22.62
CA HIS A 67 -2.16 -4.89 -23.49
C HIS A 67 -2.07 -6.38 -23.84
N LYS A 68 -2.74 -7.29 -23.10
CA LYS A 68 -2.82 -8.74 -23.36
C LYS A 68 -1.47 -9.42 -23.62
N ARG A 69 -0.39 -8.92 -23.04
CA ARG A 69 0.98 -9.41 -23.20
C ARG A 69 1.61 -9.64 -21.83
N PRO A 70 2.39 -10.71 -21.66
CA PRO A 70 3.10 -10.98 -20.41
C PRO A 70 3.96 -9.81 -19.92
N ILE A 71 4.59 -9.12 -20.89
CA ILE A 71 5.44 -7.95 -20.66
C ILE A 71 5.23 -6.94 -21.77
N SER A 72 5.13 -5.67 -21.42
CA SER A 72 5.05 -4.56 -22.37
C SER A 72 5.87 -3.36 -21.92
N SER A 73 6.15 -2.42 -22.81
CA SER A 73 6.87 -1.21 -22.45
C SER A 73 6.26 0.04 -23.05
N VAL A 74 6.30 1.13 -22.28
CA VAL A 74 5.98 2.49 -22.74
C VAL A 74 7.12 3.44 -22.35
N ASN A 75 7.26 4.52 -23.09
CA ASN A 75 8.23 5.54 -22.79
C ASN A 75 7.51 6.85 -22.49
N VAL A 76 7.67 7.37 -21.29
CA VAL A 76 7.07 8.64 -20.87
C VAL A 76 8.20 9.64 -20.67
N LEU A 77 8.29 10.63 -21.58
CA LEU A 77 9.44 11.53 -21.64
C LEU A 77 10.74 10.71 -21.71
N ASN A 78 11.58 10.81 -20.68
CA ASN A 78 12.85 10.08 -20.61
C ASN A 78 12.78 8.83 -19.72
N THR A 79 11.62 8.49 -19.17
CA THR A 79 11.41 7.35 -18.27
C THR A 79 10.82 6.18 -19.03
N ARG A 80 11.48 5.03 -18.96
CA ARG A 80 10.96 3.77 -19.51
C ARG A 80 10.21 3.01 -18.46
N LEU A 81 8.93 2.77 -18.74
CA LEU A 81 8.08 1.92 -17.92
C LEU A 81 7.98 0.54 -18.58
N ILE A 82 8.16 -0.50 -17.81
CA ILE A 82 7.97 -1.90 -18.22
C ILE A 82 6.88 -2.48 -17.35
N ILE A 83 5.79 -2.88 -17.96
CA ILE A 83 4.60 -3.41 -17.33
C ILE A 83 4.61 -4.93 -17.46
N ILE A 84 4.48 -5.62 -16.33
CA ILE A 84 4.41 -7.08 -16.25
C ILE A 84 2.97 -7.46 -15.88
N ASN A 85 2.30 -8.22 -16.76
CA ASN A 85 0.93 -8.67 -16.58
C ASN A 85 0.81 -10.18 -16.28
N ASP A 86 1.92 -10.88 -16.16
CA ASP A 86 1.99 -12.34 -16.05
C ASP A 86 2.86 -12.75 -14.86
N LEU A 87 2.37 -13.71 -14.07
CA LEU A 87 3.00 -14.17 -12.85
C LEU A 87 4.39 -14.78 -13.10
N LYS A 88 4.52 -15.59 -14.17
CA LYS A 88 5.82 -16.22 -14.48
C LYS A 88 6.90 -15.18 -14.76
N THR A 89 6.58 -14.16 -15.54
CA THR A 89 7.51 -13.06 -15.83
C THR A 89 7.86 -12.27 -14.57
N ALA A 90 6.90 -12.03 -13.68
CA ALA A 90 7.14 -11.38 -12.40
C ALA A 90 8.11 -12.20 -11.52
N ILE A 91 7.91 -13.50 -11.41
CA ILE A 91 8.81 -14.41 -10.67
C ILE A 91 10.20 -14.42 -11.31
N ASP A 92 10.29 -14.62 -12.63
CA ASP A 92 11.58 -14.68 -13.35
C ASP A 92 12.43 -13.42 -13.09
N LEU A 93 11.81 -12.24 -13.11
CA LEU A 93 12.53 -10.97 -12.97
C LEU A 93 12.71 -10.52 -11.52
N LEU A 94 11.67 -10.60 -10.69
CA LEU A 94 11.65 -9.99 -9.37
C LEU A 94 12.02 -10.95 -8.24
N ASP A 95 11.89 -12.26 -8.42
CA ASP A 95 12.39 -13.28 -7.48
C ASP A 95 13.75 -13.79 -7.92
N ILE A 96 13.82 -14.46 -9.09
CA ILE A 96 15.04 -15.13 -9.55
C ILE A 96 16.15 -14.12 -9.82
N LYS A 97 15.85 -13.04 -10.55
CA LYS A 97 16.81 -11.96 -10.86
C LYS A 97 16.72 -10.80 -9.84
N SER A 98 16.22 -11.03 -8.63
CA SER A 98 15.97 -9.98 -7.63
C SER A 98 17.17 -9.08 -7.34
N PHE A 99 18.41 -9.54 -7.52
CA PHE A 99 19.60 -8.73 -7.31
C PHE A 99 19.73 -7.56 -8.31
N ILE A 100 19.15 -7.68 -9.52
CA ILE A 100 19.09 -6.60 -10.52
C ILE A 100 17.84 -5.73 -10.33
N TYR A 101 16.72 -6.33 -9.93
CA TYR A 101 15.39 -5.72 -9.94
C TYR A 101 14.90 -5.25 -8.57
N SER A 102 15.78 -5.12 -7.57
CA SER A 102 15.38 -4.72 -6.21
C SER A 102 15.53 -3.23 -5.90
N ASN A 103 16.05 -2.41 -6.81
CA ASN A 103 16.08 -0.96 -6.59
C ASN A 103 14.69 -0.33 -6.71
N ARG A 104 14.56 0.89 -6.23
CA ARG A 104 13.39 1.76 -6.43
C ARG A 104 13.73 2.84 -7.44
N PRO A 105 12.75 3.28 -8.25
CA PRO A 105 12.91 4.50 -9.02
C PRO A 105 13.23 5.67 -8.10
N THR A 106 14.02 6.60 -8.60
CA THR A 106 14.15 7.89 -7.93
C THR A 106 12.85 8.67 -8.12
N PHE A 107 12.26 9.09 -7.02
CA PHE A 107 11.12 9.99 -7.02
C PHE A 107 11.62 11.38 -6.56
N PRO A 108 11.90 12.31 -7.47
CA PRO A 108 12.42 13.63 -7.11
C PRO A 108 11.53 14.39 -6.13
N PHE A 109 10.21 14.30 -6.27
CA PHE A 109 9.28 14.93 -5.35
C PHE A 109 9.07 14.12 -4.08
N ALA A 110 8.46 12.95 -4.19
CA ALA A 110 8.13 12.13 -3.01
C ALA A 110 9.39 11.64 -2.28
N GLY A 111 10.35 11.09 -3.01
CA GLY A 111 11.55 10.47 -2.44
C GLY A 111 12.54 11.50 -1.89
N GLU A 112 13.02 12.41 -2.75
CA GLU A 112 14.13 13.30 -2.37
C GLU A 112 13.65 14.58 -1.68
N PHE A 113 12.64 15.26 -2.24
CA PHE A 113 12.21 16.55 -1.70
C PHE A 113 11.44 16.40 -0.39
N ILE A 114 10.49 15.47 -0.31
CA ILE A 114 9.72 15.19 0.90
C ILE A 114 10.49 14.28 1.87
N GLY A 115 11.33 13.37 1.37
CA GLY A 115 12.19 12.50 2.19
C GLY A 115 11.63 11.09 2.41
N TRP A 116 10.67 10.63 1.60
CA TRP A 116 10.15 9.26 1.68
C TRP A 116 11.16 8.18 1.31
N ASN A 117 12.28 8.53 0.65
CA ASN A 117 13.40 7.63 0.41
C ASN A 117 14.12 7.15 1.69
N ARG A 118 13.85 7.79 2.84
CA ARG A 118 14.32 7.33 4.15
C ARG A 118 13.51 6.15 4.69
N GLN A 119 12.27 6.00 4.25
CA GLN A 119 11.40 4.88 4.61
C GLN A 119 11.67 3.66 3.73
N MET A 120 11.42 2.47 4.27
CA MET A 120 11.68 1.19 3.62
C MET A 120 11.02 1.07 2.24
N ILE A 121 9.85 1.68 2.05
CA ILE A 121 9.06 1.57 0.83
C ILE A 121 9.76 2.16 -0.39
N LEU A 122 10.41 3.34 -0.28
CA LEU A 122 11.10 4.02 -1.38
C LEU A 122 12.64 4.03 -1.25
N SER A 123 13.22 3.44 -0.19
CA SER A 123 14.68 3.37 -0.06
C SER A 123 15.32 2.50 -1.15
N GLN A 124 16.52 2.84 -1.57
CA GLN A 124 17.30 2.03 -2.50
C GLN A 124 17.68 0.68 -1.86
N TYR A 125 18.06 -0.31 -2.70
CA TYR A 125 18.51 -1.61 -2.20
C TYR A 125 19.99 -1.53 -1.81
N ASP A 126 20.25 -0.96 -0.63
CA ASP A 126 21.57 -0.71 -0.05
C ASP A 126 21.72 -1.34 1.35
N ASP A 127 22.82 -1.05 2.03
CA ASP A 127 23.07 -1.54 3.38
C ASP A 127 22.07 -1.04 4.41
N ARG A 128 21.60 0.22 4.25
CA ARG A 128 20.55 0.79 5.09
C ARG A 128 19.26 0.00 4.98
N PHE A 129 18.80 -0.28 3.76
CA PHE A 129 17.61 -1.09 3.53
C PHE A 129 17.75 -2.50 4.10
N ARG A 130 18.92 -3.15 3.88
CA ARG A 130 19.19 -4.48 4.43
C ARG A 130 19.14 -4.50 5.95
N LEU A 131 19.65 -3.45 6.60
CA LEU A 131 19.59 -3.30 8.05
C LEU A 131 18.16 -3.12 8.55
N MET A 132 17.35 -2.24 7.90
CA MET A 132 15.92 -2.09 8.20
C MET A 132 15.19 -3.43 8.09
N ARG A 133 15.40 -4.18 7.01
CA ARG A 133 14.81 -5.52 6.79
C ARG A 133 15.21 -6.53 7.87
N LYS A 134 16.47 -6.51 8.30
CA LYS A 134 16.97 -7.35 9.40
C LYS A 134 16.23 -7.06 10.70
N TYR A 135 16.04 -5.78 11.04
CA TYR A 135 15.36 -5.38 12.25
C TYR A 135 13.87 -5.77 12.24
N VAL A 136 13.18 -5.51 11.13
CA VAL A 136 11.77 -5.92 10.97
C VAL A 136 11.61 -7.43 11.03
N LYS A 137 12.48 -8.20 10.33
CA LYS A 137 12.43 -9.66 10.36
C LYS A 137 12.60 -10.22 11.77
N ALA A 138 13.48 -9.63 12.57
CA ALA A 138 13.69 -10.06 13.95
C ALA A 138 12.46 -9.78 14.84
N TYR A 139 11.68 -8.76 14.55
CA TYR A 139 10.55 -8.32 15.39
C TYR A 139 9.20 -8.93 14.98
N ILE A 140 8.93 -9.08 13.67
CA ILE A 140 7.64 -9.57 13.14
C ILE A 140 7.79 -10.63 12.04
N GLY A 141 9.00 -11.13 11.78
CA GLY A 141 9.25 -12.02 10.64
C GLY A 141 9.28 -13.50 10.98
N THR A 142 8.97 -13.91 12.21
CA THR A 142 8.92 -15.31 12.62
C THR A 142 7.58 -15.63 13.29
N LYS A 143 7.15 -16.89 13.22
CA LYS A 143 5.91 -17.35 13.86
C LYS A 143 5.89 -17.01 15.35
N SER A 144 6.96 -17.33 16.08
CA SER A 144 7.09 -17.05 17.52
C SER A 144 7.05 -15.54 17.83
N ALA A 145 7.66 -14.70 16.97
CA ALA A 145 7.58 -13.24 17.15
C ALA A 145 6.15 -12.72 16.97
N ILE A 146 5.40 -13.27 16.01
CA ILE A 146 4.00 -12.91 15.79
C ILE A 146 3.13 -13.37 16.98
N GLU A 147 3.33 -14.58 17.46
CA GLU A 147 2.60 -15.12 18.62
C GLU A 147 2.73 -14.22 19.86
N ALA A 148 3.89 -13.60 20.07
CA ALA A 148 4.09 -12.64 21.16
C ALA A 148 3.22 -11.37 21.03
N HIS A 149 2.73 -11.06 19.84
CA HIS A 149 1.90 -9.88 19.55
C HIS A 149 0.40 -10.18 19.60
N HIS A 150 -0.03 -11.45 19.64
CA HIS A 150 -1.44 -11.85 19.67
C HIS A 150 -2.26 -11.19 20.76
N PRO A 151 -1.79 -11.02 22.01
CA PRO A 151 -2.57 -10.36 23.05
C PRO A 151 -2.91 -8.90 22.72
N VAL A 152 -2.00 -8.18 22.05
CA VAL A 152 -2.25 -6.80 21.61
C VAL A 152 -3.29 -6.78 20.49
N GLN A 153 -3.18 -7.69 19.52
CA GLN A 153 -4.13 -7.80 18.41
C GLN A 153 -5.54 -8.14 18.93
N ASP A 154 -5.65 -9.14 19.79
CA ASP A 154 -6.91 -9.62 20.36
C ASP A 154 -7.65 -8.49 21.09
N ILE A 155 -6.99 -7.83 22.02
CA ILE A 155 -7.65 -6.80 22.86
C ILE A 155 -8.03 -5.55 22.05
N GLU A 156 -7.20 -5.09 21.12
CA GLU A 156 -7.52 -3.91 20.31
C GLU A 156 -8.67 -4.17 19.34
N ILE A 157 -8.79 -5.40 18.83
CA ILE A 157 -9.93 -5.79 17.99
C ILE A 157 -11.20 -5.89 18.83
N LYS A 158 -11.14 -6.41 20.06
CA LYS A 158 -12.29 -6.38 20.97
C LYS A 158 -12.75 -4.95 21.25
N TYR A 159 -11.83 -4.04 21.56
CA TYR A 159 -12.18 -2.61 21.70
C TYR A 159 -12.78 -2.00 20.43
N PHE A 160 -12.33 -2.43 19.27
CA PHE A 160 -12.96 -2.03 18.01
C PHE A 160 -14.41 -2.51 17.93
N LEU A 161 -14.70 -3.77 18.27
CA LEU A 161 -16.07 -4.30 18.25
C LEU A 161 -17.01 -3.53 19.19
N ALA A 162 -16.54 -3.19 20.39
CA ALA A 162 -17.31 -2.39 21.33
C ALA A 162 -17.63 -0.99 20.78
N ARG A 163 -16.64 -0.32 20.16
CA ARG A 163 -16.86 1.00 19.56
C ARG A 163 -17.84 0.98 18.39
N ILE A 164 -17.79 -0.03 17.52
CA ILE A 164 -18.72 -0.10 16.38
C ILE A 164 -20.13 -0.55 16.79
N LEU A 165 -20.31 -1.12 17.97
CA LEU A 165 -21.64 -1.31 18.55
C LEU A 165 -22.27 0.04 18.91
N GLU A 166 -21.51 0.95 19.51
CA GLU A 166 -21.95 2.30 19.85
C GLU A 166 -22.08 3.20 18.60
N GLU A 167 -21.17 3.06 17.61
CA GLU A 167 -21.09 3.89 16.41
C GLU A 167 -21.13 3.04 15.12
N PRO A 168 -22.24 2.37 14.79
CA PRO A 168 -22.31 1.43 13.66
C PRO A 168 -22.10 2.07 12.28
N HIS A 169 -22.19 3.40 12.17
CA HIS A 169 -21.92 4.14 10.94
C HIS A 169 -20.42 4.44 10.71
N SER A 170 -19.59 4.20 11.73
CA SER A 170 -18.18 4.58 11.76
C SER A 170 -17.22 3.38 11.61
N VAL A 171 -17.70 2.24 11.06
CA VAL A 171 -16.90 0.99 10.96
C VAL A 171 -15.54 1.24 10.31
N ILE A 172 -15.50 1.92 9.15
CA ILE A 172 -14.24 2.13 8.41
C ILE A 172 -13.27 3.01 9.20
N THR A 173 -13.77 4.08 9.82
CA THR A 173 -12.95 4.94 10.68
C THR A 173 -12.43 4.17 11.89
N ASN A 174 -13.27 3.32 12.51
CA ASN A 174 -12.86 2.51 13.64
C ASN A 174 -11.92 1.35 13.26
N ILE A 175 -12.01 0.77 12.05
CA ILE A 175 -10.99 -0.15 11.51
C ILE A 175 -9.63 0.55 11.46
N ARG A 176 -9.58 1.76 10.89
CA ARG A 176 -8.35 2.54 10.79
C ARG A 176 -7.75 2.85 12.16
N ARG A 177 -8.59 3.25 13.10
CA ARG A 177 -8.21 3.50 14.50
C ARG A 177 -7.67 2.24 15.18
N CYS A 178 -8.32 1.09 15.00
CA CYS A 178 -7.89 -0.20 15.52
C CYS A 178 -6.51 -0.59 14.98
N MET A 179 -6.32 -0.53 13.66
CA MET A 179 -5.02 -0.81 13.04
C MET A 179 -3.96 0.19 13.53
N GLY A 180 -4.28 1.48 13.59
CA GLY A 180 -3.40 2.51 14.16
C GLY A 180 -2.97 2.18 15.59
N SER A 181 -3.90 1.75 16.44
CA SER A 181 -3.63 1.33 17.83
C SER A 181 -2.68 0.14 17.89
N ILE A 182 -2.99 -0.93 17.16
CA ILE A 182 -2.16 -2.14 17.13
C ILE A 182 -0.72 -1.77 16.72
N PHE A 183 -0.57 -1.07 15.58
CA PHE A 183 0.76 -0.76 15.06
C PHE A 183 1.52 0.25 15.91
N LEU A 184 0.87 1.25 16.55
CA LEU A 184 1.52 2.16 17.49
C LEU A 184 1.97 1.46 18.76
N LYS A 185 1.16 0.54 19.30
CA LYS A 185 1.59 -0.29 20.43
C LYS A 185 2.80 -1.15 20.08
N LEU A 186 2.76 -1.85 18.97
CA LEU A 186 3.85 -2.73 18.55
C LEU A 186 5.12 -1.94 18.21
N SER A 187 5.01 -0.83 17.50
CA SER A 187 6.17 -0.05 17.08
C SER A 187 6.74 0.84 18.18
N HIS A 188 5.91 1.45 19.02
CA HIS A 188 6.32 2.50 19.97
C HIS A 188 5.80 2.30 21.41
N GLY A 189 4.99 1.27 21.69
CA GLY A 189 4.38 1.11 23.02
C GLY A 189 3.37 2.20 23.39
N TYR A 190 2.84 2.89 22.39
CA TYR A 190 1.94 4.03 22.58
C TYR A 190 0.48 3.60 22.65
N GLN A 191 -0.23 4.07 23.67
CA GLN A 191 -1.67 3.88 23.83
C GLN A 191 -2.42 5.09 23.29
N ILE A 192 -3.21 4.89 22.22
CA ILE A 192 -4.01 5.94 21.59
C ILE A 192 -5.09 6.48 22.53
N ASN A 193 -5.65 7.65 22.20
CA ASN A 193 -6.85 8.15 22.86
C ASN A 193 -7.98 7.13 22.82
N THR A 194 -8.66 6.93 23.92
CA THR A 194 -9.85 6.05 23.98
C THR A 194 -11.04 6.66 23.26
N HIS A 195 -11.22 7.96 23.38
CA HIS A 195 -12.30 8.73 22.75
C HIS A 195 -11.74 9.94 22.01
N GLY A 196 -12.37 10.28 20.87
CA GLY A 196 -11.98 11.43 20.07
C GLY A 196 -10.68 11.23 19.23
N PRO A 197 -10.19 12.29 18.62
CA PRO A 197 -9.01 12.25 17.73
C PRO A 197 -7.73 11.97 18.54
N ASP A 198 -6.75 11.35 17.86
CA ASP A 198 -5.43 11.07 18.41
C ASP A 198 -4.35 11.68 17.50
N ILE A 199 -3.44 12.45 18.07
CA ILE A 199 -2.45 13.23 17.33
C ILE A 199 -1.50 12.37 16.49
N LEU A 200 -1.09 11.19 16.96
CA LEU A 200 -0.20 10.30 16.18
C LEU A 200 -0.95 9.57 15.09
N VAL A 201 -2.21 9.18 15.34
CA VAL A 201 -3.07 8.56 14.33
C VAL A 201 -3.34 9.55 13.20
N GLU A 202 -3.77 10.77 13.52
CA GLU A 202 -4.01 11.83 12.52
C GLU A 202 -2.74 12.18 11.72
N LEU A 203 -1.60 12.23 12.38
CA LEU A 203 -0.33 12.55 11.73
C LEU A 203 0.03 11.52 10.66
N VAL A 204 -0.14 10.22 10.94
CA VAL A 204 0.12 9.16 9.96
C VAL A 204 -0.93 9.14 8.86
N GLU A 205 -2.20 9.39 9.18
CA GLU A 205 -3.25 9.49 8.17
C GLU A 205 -2.99 10.63 7.19
N ASN A 206 -2.57 11.78 7.69
CA ASN A 206 -2.18 12.91 6.85
C ASN A 206 -0.98 12.55 5.97
N ALA A 207 0.07 11.98 6.57
CA ALA A 207 1.26 11.56 5.84
C ALA A 207 0.97 10.48 4.79
N SER A 208 0.07 9.52 5.06
CA SER A 208 -0.35 8.51 4.10
C SER A 208 -1.09 9.14 2.90
N ARG A 209 -2.05 10.05 3.15
CA ARG A 209 -2.74 10.79 2.06
C ARG A 209 -1.76 11.60 1.23
N GLU A 210 -0.81 12.27 1.88
CA GLU A 210 0.24 13.05 1.23
C GLU A 210 1.19 12.16 0.42
N PHE A 211 1.51 10.96 0.91
CA PHE A 211 2.29 9.97 0.17
C PHE A 211 1.58 9.55 -1.12
N HIS A 212 0.29 9.23 -1.04
CA HIS A 212 -0.51 8.88 -2.23
C HIS A 212 -0.50 10.01 -3.25
N THR A 213 -0.74 11.25 -2.81
CA THR A 213 -0.70 12.43 -3.69
C THR A 213 0.69 12.66 -4.28
N ALA A 214 1.74 12.50 -3.47
CA ALA A 214 3.11 12.73 -3.90
C ALA A 214 3.64 11.66 -4.88
N THR A 215 3.06 10.46 -4.88
CA THR A 215 3.47 9.35 -5.75
C THR A 215 2.56 9.13 -6.95
N LEU A 216 1.53 9.96 -7.15
CA LEU A 216 0.66 9.88 -8.32
C LEU A 216 1.46 10.12 -9.62
N PRO A 217 1.42 9.20 -10.58
CA PRO A 217 2.13 9.36 -11.84
C PRO A 217 1.68 10.60 -12.61
N GLY A 218 2.64 11.44 -13.02
CA GLY A 218 2.37 12.61 -13.84
C GLY A 218 1.83 13.85 -13.11
N GLU A 219 1.54 13.77 -11.82
CA GLU A 219 1.04 14.89 -11.01
C GLU A 219 2.11 15.98 -10.82
N TRP A 220 3.36 15.58 -10.65
CA TRP A 220 4.45 16.48 -10.29
C TRP A 220 5.47 16.62 -11.40
N LEU A 221 5.55 17.80 -12.03
CA LEU A 221 6.50 18.08 -13.12
C LEU A 221 7.96 17.86 -12.73
N ILE A 222 8.31 18.05 -11.46
CA ILE A 222 9.67 17.81 -10.95
C ILE A 222 10.10 16.35 -11.10
N ASP A 223 9.17 15.38 -11.11
CA ASP A 223 9.51 13.96 -11.32
C ASP A 223 9.97 13.70 -12.76
N SER A 224 9.44 14.46 -13.70
CA SER A 224 9.84 14.42 -15.12
C SER A 224 10.97 15.38 -15.46
N ILE A 225 11.09 16.48 -14.75
CA ILE A 225 12.04 17.58 -14.97
C ILE A 225 12.78 17.92 -13.67
N PRO A 226 13.71 17.08 -13.18
CA PRO A 226 14.31 17.22 -11.84
C PRO A 226 15.09 18.51 -11.60
N TRP A 227 15.60 19.15 -12.65
CA TRP A 227 16.32 20.41 -12.51
C TRP A 227 15.43 21.59 -12.08
N MET A 228 14.08 21.48 -12.19
CA MET A 228 13.14 22.49 -11.67
C MET A 228 13.35 22.79 -10.18
N ARG A 229 13.92 21.84 -9.42
CA ARG A 229 14.23 22.04 -7.98
C ARG A 229 15.16 23.24 -7.73
N TYR A 230 15.99 23.62 -8.69
CA TYR A 230 16.96 24.71 -8.56
C TYR A 230 16.39 26.08 -8.94
N LEU A 231 15.20 26.14 -9.58
CA LEU A 231 14.56 27.41 -9.92
C LEU A 231 14.02 28.11 -8.65
N PRO A 232 13.94 29.47 -8.64
CA PRO A 232 13.37 30.19 -7.52
C PRO A 232 11.88 29.89 -7.30
N GLU A 233 11.36 30.05 -6.08
CA GLU A 233 9.97 29.72 -5.74
C GLU A 233 8.91 30.55 -6.49
N TRP A 234 9.25 31.74 -6.94
CA TRP A 234 8.38 32.63 -7.73
C TRP A 234 8.25 32.22 -9.18
N TRP A 235 9.09 31.27 -9.66
CA TRP A 235 9.03 30.79 -11.05
C TRP A 235 7.75 29.97 -11.29
N PRO A 236 7.12 30.07 -12.50
CA PRO A 236 5.95 29.27 -12.85
C PRO A 236 6.23 27.77 -12.66
N GLY A 237 5.24 27.04 -12.11
CA GLY A 237 5.36 25.59 -11.86
C GLY A 237 6.08 25.21 -10.56
N GLN A 238 6.48 26.17 -9.71
CA GLN A 238 7.18 25.89 -8.44
C GLN A 238 6.24 25.64 -7.24
N ASN A 239 4.93 25.52 -7.46
CA ASN A 239 3.97 25.25 -6.37
C ASN A 239 4.32 23.99 -5.56
N PHE A 240 4.95 22.98 -6.19
CA PHE A 240 5.42 21.78 -5.52
C PHE A 240 6.32 22.07 -4.31
N LYS A 241 7.08 23.19 -4.31
CA LYS A 241 7.94 23.55 -3.17
C LYS A 241 7.15 23.91 -1.93
N LYS A 242 6.04 24.66 -2.08
CA LYS A 242 5.15 25.00 -0.95
C LYS A 242 4.49 23.75 -0.39
N VAL A 243 3.88 22.95 -1.25
CA VAL A 243 3.21 21.70 -0.89
C VAL A 243 4.23 20.72 -0.27
N GLY A 244 5.36 20.51 -0.93
CA GLY A 244 6.38 19.57 -0.47
C GLY A 244 7.04 19.96 0.86
N LYS A 245 7.14 21.26 1.21
CA LYS A 245 7.60 21.69 2.56
C LYS A 245 6.64 21.21 3.65
N VAL A 246 5.32 21.31 3.42
CA VAL A 246 4.30 20.84 4.37
C VAL A 246 4.37 19.31 4.49
N PHE A 247 4.37 18.61 3.37
CA PHE A 247 4.46 17.15 3.33
C PHE A 247 5.74 16.62 3.99
N ARG A 248 6.87 17.28 3.73
CA ARG A 248 8.13 16.97 4.40
C ARG A 248 8.03 17.12 5.92
N LYS A 249 7.43 18.19 6.40
CA LYS A 249 7.24 18.41 7.84
C LYS A 249 6.47 17.24 8.46
N HIS A 250 5.31 16.87 7.89
CA HIS A 250 4.48 15.77 8.39
C HIS A 250 5.23 14.43 8.30
N ASN A 251 5.94 14.17 7.19
CA ASN A 251 6.73 12.94 7.03
C ASN A 251 7.84 12.81 8.08
N PHE A 252 8.47 13.92 8.49
CA PHE A 252 9.48 13.90 9.56
C PHE A 252 8.85 13.82 10.94
N GLU A 253 7.78 14.57 11.20
CA GLU A 253 7.10 14.54 12.50
C GLU A 253 6.55 13.15 12.83
N GLN A 254 5.96 12.43 11.87
CA GLN A 254 5.49 11.05 12.08
C GLN A 254 6.63 10.07 12.42
N ALA A 255 7.87 10.35 12.02
CA ALA A 255 9.01 9.51 12.33
C ALA A 255 9.67 9.89 13.68
N VAL A 256 9.69 11.18 14.02
CA VAL A 256 10.42 11.71 15.18
C VAL A 256 9.58 11.67 16.45
N ARG A 257 8.35 12.21 16.43
CA ARG A 257 7.51 12.34 17.63
C ARG A 257 7.29 11.03 18.39
N PRO A 258 6.94 9.90 17.72
CA PRO A 258 6.74 8.65 18.44
C PRO A 258 8.02 8.10 19.07
N VAL A 259 9.18 8.30 18.43
CA VAL A 259 10.47 7.86 18.99
C VAL A 259 10.88 8.73 20.20
N ASP A 260 10.66 10.05 20.14
CA ASP A 260 10.90 10.95 21.27
C ASP A 260 9.98 10.60 22.44
N PHE A 261 8.74 10.23 22.18
CA PHE A 261 7.84 9.69 23.21
C PHE A 261 8.48 8.47 23.89
N VAL A 262 8.93 7.46 23.14
CA VAL A 262 9.55 6.26 23.71
C VAL A 262 10.79 6.63 24.54
N LYS A 263 11.66 7.52 24.03
CA LYS A 263 12.86 7.96 24.77
C LYS A 263 12.48 8.60 26.11
N ARG A 264 11.44 9.45 26.14
CA ARG A 264 10.95 10.05 27.41
C ARG A 264 10.43 9.00 28.38
N GLN A 265 9.62 8.05 27.90
CA GLN A 265 9.10 6.94 28.73
C GLN A 265 10.22 6.06 29.30
N MET A 266 11.26 5.76 28.49
CA MET A 266 12.45 5.01 28.95
C MET A 266 13.21 5.76 30.06
N LEU A 267 13.38 7.08 29.94
CA LEU A 267 14.02 7.91 30.98
C LEU A 267 13.24 7.92 32.29
N GLN A 268 11.93 7.78 32.23
CA GLN A 268 11.05 7.71 33.40
C GLN A 268 10.90 6.29 33.96
N GLY A 269 11.40 5.26 33.26
CA GLY A 269 11.29 3.86 33.65
C GLY A 269 9.86 3.28 33.53
N ILE A 270 9.01 3.87 32.65
CA ILE A 270 7.60 3.50 32.46
C ILE A 270 7.31 3.07 31.01
N GLU A 271 8.32 2.82 30.22
CA GLU A 271 8.14 2.40 28.83
C GLU A 271 7.46 1.05 28.69
N PHE A 272 6.60 0.92 27.69
CA PHE A 272 6.02 -0.35 27.26
C PHE A 272 6.94 -1.07 26.28
N PRO A 273 7.00 -2.43 26.32
CA PRO A 273 7.74 -3.21 25.34
C PRO A 273 7.25 -2.92 23.91
N SER A 274 8.17 -2.48 23.06
CA SER A 274 7.89 -2.16 21.66
C SER A 274 9.13 -2.41 20.80
N PHE A 275 8.97 -2.33 19.48
CA PHE A 275 10.10 -2.37 18.57
C PHE A 275 11.14 -1.30 18.93
N THR A 276 10.71 -0.07 19.09
CA THR A 276 11.60 1.08 19.35
C THR A 276 12.32 0.95 20.68
N SER A 277 11.61 0.65 21.78
CA SER A 277 12.25 0.49 23.11
C SER A 277 13.23 -0.70 23.14
N THR A 278 12.86 -1.82 22.49
CA THR A 278 13.72 -3.01 22.36
C THR A 278 15.00 -2.70 21.60
N MET A 279 14.93 -1.89 20.55
CA MET A 279 16.11 -1.53 19.76
C MET A 279 16.99 -0.52 20.48
N LEU A 280 16.41 0.53 21.07
CA LEU A 280 17.17 1.59 21.77
C LEU A 280 17.98 1.04 22.97
N ARG A 281 17.51 0.01 23.66
CA ARG A 281 18.25 -0.66 24.76
C ARG A 281 19.57 -1.31 24.33
N LYS A 282 19.82 -1.50 23.02
CA LYS A 282 21.02 -2.16 22.51
C LYS A 282 22.26 -1.25 22.45
N GLY A 283 22.15 0.03 22.81
CA GLY A 283 23.27 0.97 22.76
C GLY A 283 23.71 1.26 21.32
N LEU A 284 22.78 1.79 20.52
CA LEU A 284 22.95 2.05 19.09
C LEU A 284 23.88 3.24 18.80
N THR A 285 24.57 3.18 17.68
CA THR A 285 25.21 4.36 17.08
C THR A 285 24.16 5.35 16.56
N ALA A 286 24.53 6.62 16.36
CA ALA A 286 23.62 7.63 15.81
C ALA A 286 23.04 7.22 14.43
N TYR A 287 23.82 6.53 13.59
CA TYR A 287 23.35 5.99 12.33
C TYR A 287 22.30 4.89 12.54
N GLU A 288 22.54 3.97 13.45
CA GLU A 288 21.60 2.89 13.75
C GLU A 288 20.32 3.43 14.39
N GLU A 289 20.39 4.46 15.24
CA GLU A 289 19.20 5.13 15.76
C GLU A 289 18.35 5.75 14.64
N ASP A 290 18.97 6.43 13.66
CA ASP A 290 18.25 6.94 12.48
C ASP A 290 17.59 5.80 11.69
N VAL A 291 18.29 4.69 11.50
CA VAL A 291 17.72 3.50 10.85
C VAL A 291 16.55 2.94 11.63
N VAL A 292 16.64 2.82 12.95
CA VAL A 292 15.56 2.33 13.84
C VAL A 292 14.36 3.26 13.78
N GLN A 293 14.55 4.58 13.87
CA GLN A 293 13.48 5.57 13.76
C GLN A 293 12.66 5.39 12.48
N TRP A 294 13.31 5.33 11.31
CA TRP A 294 12.64 5.16 10.03
C TRP A 294 12.10 3.74 9.82
N THR A 295 12.66 2.75 10.49
CA THR A 295 12.11 1.39 10.50
C THR A 295 10.83 1.33 11.32
N ALA A 296 10.80 1.93 12.50
CA ALA A 296 9.62 2.03 13.36
C ALA A 296 8.47 2.76 12.64
N ASN A 297 8.80 3.88 11.97
CA ASN A 297 7.84 4.60 11.14
C ASN A 297 7.32 3.76 9.96
N SER A 298 8.18 2.98 9.32
CA SER A 298 7.77 2.06 8.24
C SER A 298 6.87 0.93 8.74
N LEU A 299 7.05 0.43 9.98
CA LEU A 299 6.16 -0.54 10.62
C LEU A 299 4.79 0.06 10.85
N TYR A 300 4.73 1.25 11.43
CA TYR A 300 3.49 1.93 11.76
C TYR A 300 2.71 2.33 10.50
N GLY A 301 3.30 3.14 9.62
CA GLY A 301 2.64 3.64 8.42
C GLY A 301 2.28 2.52 7.43
N GLY A 302 3.22 1.59 7.18
CA GLY A 302 2.99 0.48 6.25
C GLY A 302 1.93 -0.51 6.72
N GLY A 303 1.82 -0.73 8.04
CA GLY A 303 0.84 -1.67 8.59
C GLY A 303 -0.56 -1.08 8.68
N THR A 304 -0.69 0.19 9.08
CA THR A 304 -1.99 0.81 9.35
C THR A 304 -2.81 0.97 8.08
N ASP A 305 -2.30 1.64 7.07
CA ASP A 305 -3.09 2.02 5.88
C ASP A 305 -3.44 0.83 4.99
N THR A 306 -2.48 -0.06 4.73
CA THR A 306 -2.69 -1.23 3.87
C THR A 306 -3.66 -2.24 4.46
N THR A 307 -3.56 -2.52 5.78
CA THR A 307 -4.47 -3.44 6.46
C THR A 307 -5.87 -2.83 6.57
N THR A 308 -5.98 -1.52 6.80
CA THR A 308 -7.27 -0.80 6.76
C THR A 308 -7.93 -0.93 5.38
N ALA A 309 -7.18 -0.76 4.29
CA ALA A 309 -7.71 -0.91 2.94
C ALA A 309 -8.26 -2.34 2.71
N ALA A 310 -7.51 -3.37 3.09
CA ALA A 310 -7.94 -4.77 2.95
C ALA A 310 -9.21 -5.07 3.76
N LEU A 311 -9.30 -4.58 5.00
CA LEU A 311 -10.48 -4.75 5.84
C LEU A 311 -11.68 -3.93 5.34
N THR A 312 -11.45 -2.79 4.69
CA THR A 312 -12.52 -2.04 4.02
C THR A 312 -13.04 -2.81 2.80
N VAL A 313 -12.16 -3.49 2.04
CA VAL A 313 -12.56 -4.42 0.96
C VAL A 313 -13.41 -5.57 1.54
N PHE A 314 -13.03 -6.12 2.70
CA PHE A 314 -13.82 -7.14 3.37
C PHE A 314 -15.23 -6.65 3.70
N VAL A 315 -15.40 -5.48 4.31
CA VAL A 315 -16.73 -4.92 4.62
C VAL A 315 -17.57 -4.77 3.35
N LEU A 316 -17.00 -4.19 2.27
CA LEU A 316 -17.68 -4.07 0.98
C LEU A 316 -18.07 -5.43 0.39
N ALA A 317 -17.16 -6.41 0.47
CA ALA A 317 -17.41 -7.77 -0.01
C ALA A 317 -18.57 -8.44 0.73
N MET A 318 -18.67 -8.26 2.06
CA MET A 318 -19.78 -8.83 2.87
C MET A 318 -21.13 -8.19 2.52
N VAL A 319 -21.15 -6.86 2.31
CA VAL A 319 -22.38 -6.16 1.85
C VAL A 319 -22.87 -6.71 0.51
N LEU A 320 -21.94 -7.02 -0.39
CA LEU A 320 -22.27 -7.47 -1.77
C LEU A 320 -22.52 -8.97 -1.90
N ASN A 321 -22.05 -9.79 -0.96
CA ASN A 321 -22.11 -11.24 -1.02
C ASN A 321 -22.66 -11.84 0.30
N PRO A 322 -23.95 -11.64 0.63
CA PRO A 322 -24.54 -12.10 1.89
C PRO A 322 -24.46 -13.62 2.08
N GLU A 323 -24.47 -14.39 0.98
CA GLU A 323 -24.34 -15.85 1.03
C GLU A 323 -22.93 -16.30 1.47
N VAL A 324 -21.90 -15.52 1.15
CA VAL A 324 -20.52 -15.78 1.62
C VAL A 324 -20.43 -15.48 3.11
N GLN A 325 -20.97 -14.33 3.54
CA GLN A 325 -21.05 -13.96 4.94
C GLN A 325 -21.73 -15.07 5.77
N LYS A 326 -22.90 -15.54 5.32
CA LYS A 326 -23.65 -16.58 6.01
C LYS A 326 -22.85 -17.87 6.17
N LYS A 327 -22.16 -18.34 5.13
CA LYS A 327 -21.30 -19.53 5.22
C LYS A 327 -20.15 -19.37 6.21
N ALA A 328 -19.52 -18.18 6.24
CA ALA A 328 -18.47 -17.88 7.20
C ALA A 328 -18.99 -17.89 8.65
N GLN A 329 -20.17 -17.33 8.87
CA GLN A 329 -20.85 -17.35 10.15
C GLN A 329 -21.25 -18.77 10.59
N GLU A 330 -21.76 -19.60 9.68
CA GLU A 330 -22.10 -21.02 9.93
C GLU A 330 -20.86 -21.81 10.37
N GLU A 331 -19.70 -21.58 9.73
CA GLU A 331 -18.44 -22.21 10.16
C GLU A 331 -18.04 -21.76 11.56
N LEU A 332 -18.05 -20.46 11.84
CA LEU A 332 -17.72 -19.90 13.15
C LEU A 332 -18.60 -20.47 14.25
N ASP A 333 -19.92 -20.50 14.04
CA ASP A 333 -20.89 -21.01 14.98
C ASP A 333 -20.68 -22.52 15.26
N SER A 334 -20.37 -23.31 14.22
CA SER A 334 -20.15 -24.75 14.35
C SER A 334 -18.87 -25.12 15.07
N VAL A 335 -17.82 -24.30 14.94
CA VAL A 335 -16.47 -24.58 15.49
C VAL A 335 -16.30 -24.04 16.91
N LEU A 336 -16.81 -22.85 17.17
CA LEU A 336 -16.59 -22.15 18.44
C LEU A 336 -17.72 -22.38 19.45
N GLY A 337 -18.96 -22.51 18.95
CA GLY A 337 -20.14 -22.45 19.80
C GLY A 337 -20.51 -21.02 20.22
N PRO A 338 -21.64 -20.86 20.95
CA PRO A 338 -22.13 -19.56 21.34
C PRO A 338 -21.26 -18.88 22.41
N GLY A 339 -21.13 -17.57 22.33
CA GLY A 339 -20.53 -16.75 23.40
C GLY A 339 -19.00 -16.75 23.45
N LEU A 340 -18.31 -17.17 22.38
CA LEU A 340 -16.85 -17.18 22.31
C LEU A 340 -16.36 -16.39 21.10
N PHE A 341 -15.31 -15.58 21.30
CA PHE A 341 -14.58 -14.98 20.20
C PHE A 341 -13.54 -15.94 19.63
N PRO A 342 -13.37 -15.99 18.29
CA PRO A 342 -12.28 -16.75 17.68
C PRO A 342 -10.91 -16.17 18.06
N THR A 343 -9.93 -17.04 18.14
CA THR A 343 -8.51 -16.71 18.37
C THR A 343 -7.66 -17.14 17.18
N LEU A 344 -6.38 -16.74 17.14
CA LEU A 344 -5.46 -17.23 16.12
C LEU A 344 -5.13 -18.73 16.24
N GLN A 345 -5.39 -19.35 17.39
CA GLN A 345 -5.26 -20.80 17.56
C GLN A 345 -6.39 -21.56 16.85
N ASP A 346 -7.56 -20.96 16.72
CA ASP A 346 -8.69 -21.56 16.02
C ASP A 346 -8.55 -21.50 14.48
N ARG A 347 -7.59 -20.74 13.97
CA ARG A 347 -7.41 -20.49 12.54
C ARG A 347 -7.34 -21.78 11.70
N SER A 348 -6.67 -22.82 12.19
CA SER A 348 -6.59 -24.12 11.51
C SER A 348 -7.90 -24.90 11.49
N ARG A 349 -8.86 -24.53 12.33
CA ARG A 349 -10.20 -25.13 12.42
C ARG A 349 -11.26 -24.34 11.63
N LEU A 350 -10.88 -23.21 11.03
CA LEU A 350 -11.74 -22.27 10.32
C LEU A 350 -11.28 -22.12 8.85
N PRO A 351 -11.30 -23.19 8.07
CA PRO A 351 -10.77 -23.19 6.69
C PRO A 351 -11.57 -22.31 5.72
N TYR A 352 -12.88 -22.10 5.95
CA TYR A 352 -13.65 -21.18 5.10
C TYR A 352 -13.32 -19.72 5.40
N MET A 353 -13.07 -19.36 6.66
CA MET A 353 -12.56 -18.04 7.03
C MET A 353 -11.18 -17.77 6.41
N GLU A 354 -10.30 -18.78 6.35
CA GLU A 354 -9.01 -18.67 5.65
C GLU A 354 -9.23 -18.46 4.15
N ALA A 355 -10.12 -19.22 3.54
CA ALA A 355 -10.48 -19.07 2.12
C ALA A 355 -11.08 -17.68 1.82
N LEU A 356 -11.88 -17.14 2.73
CA LEU A 356 -12.42 -15.78 2.63
C LEU A 356 -11.29 -14.73 2.65
N LEU A 357 -10.33 -14.86 3.55
CA LEU A 357 -9.16 -13.98 3.61
C LEU A 357 -8.38 -14.02 2.29
N LEU A 358 -8.14 -15.21 1.75
CA LEU A 358 -7.45 -15.36 0.46
C LEU A 358 -8.23 -14.70 -0.69
N GLU A 359 -9.56 -14.84 -0.70
CA GLU A 359 -10.39 -14.22 -1.75
C GLU A 359 -10.44 -12.70 -1.65
N ILE A 360 -10.42 -12.12 -0.44
CA ILE A 360 -10.28 -10.67 -0.23
C ILE A 360 -8.96 -10.17 -0.85
N LEU A 361 -7.85 -10.84 -0.56
CA LEU A 361 -6.53 -10.50 -1.09
C LEU A 361 -6.45 -10.64 -2.61
N ARG A 362 -7.11 -11.67 -3.17
CA ARG A 362 -7.13 -11.93 -4.61
C ARG A 362 -8.02 -10.94 -5.36
N PHE A 363 -9.26 -10.76 -4.87
CA PHE A 363 -10.29 -10.04 -5.63
C PHE A 363 -9.96 -8.56 -5.79
N HIS A 364 -9.30 -7.96 -4.80
CA HIS A 364 -8.71 -6.64 -4.96
C HIS A 364 -7.35 -6.54 -4.24
N PRO A 365 -6.25 -6.84 -4.93
CA PRO A 365 -4.92 -6.58 -4.39
C PRO A 365 -4.78 -5.11 -3.99
N ILE A 366 -4.36 -4.84 -2.76
CA ILE A 366 -4.34 -3.49 -2.18
C ILE A 366 -3.36 -2.56 -2.92
N GLY A 367 -2.29 -3.11 -3.45
CA GLY A 367 -1.40 -2.41 -4.39
C GLY A 367 -1.56 -2.98 -5.79
N PRO A 368 -2.60 -2.63 -6.57
CA PRO A 368 -2.94 -3.34 -7.80
C PRO A 368 -1.86 -3.29 -8.88
N MET A 369 -0.99 -2.27 -8.86
CA MET A 369 0.20 -2.17 -9.73
C MET A 369 1.51 -2.50 -9.00
N GLY A 370 1.43 -2.96 -7.74
CA GLY A 370 2.60 -3.12 -6.88
C GLY A 370 3.33 -1.79 -6.59
N ILE A 371 4.42 -1.88 -5.85
CA ILE A 371 5.31 -0.73 -5.63
C ILE A 371 6.37 -0.76 -6.73
N PRO A 372 6.58 0.32 -7.52
CA PRO A 372 7.50 0.32 -8.65
C PRO A 372 8.92 -0.12 -8.26
N HIS A 373 9.53 -0.98 -9.10
CA HIS A 373 10.94 -1.35 -9.00
C HIS A 373 11.77 -0.62 -10.04
N SER A 374 13.08 -0.58 -9.87
CA SER A 374 14.04 -0.05 -10.85
C SER A 374 15.13 -1.07 -11.15
N VAL A 375 15.59 -1.07 -12.39
CA VAL A 375 16.60 -2.01 -12.89
C VAL A 375 18.00 -1.46 -12.63
N ALA A 376 18.82 -2.18 -11.88
CA ALA A 376 20.15 -1.72 -11.46
C ALA A 376 21.20 -1.74 -12.61
N GLN A 377 21.01 -2.59 -13.60
CA GLN A 377 21.90 -2.74 -14.77
C GLN A 377 21.13 -3.23 -15.99
N ASN A 378 21.69 -3.06 -17.18
CA ASN A 378 21.10 -3.61 -18.41
C ASN A 378 20.91 -5.13 -18.29
N ASP A 379 19.77 -5.61 -18.75
CA ASP A 379 19.43 -7.05 -18.74
C ASP A 379 18.74 -7.47 -20.04
N HIS A 380 18.66 -8.77 -20.27
CA HIS A 380 17.90 -9.39 -21.34
C HIS A 380 16.93 -10.44 -20.78
N TYR A 381 15.70 -10.39 -21.26
CA TYR A 381 14.68 -11.36 -20.90
C TYR A 381 13.93 -11.85 -22.14
N LYS A 382 14.01 -13.16 -22.44
CA LYS A 382 13.39 -13.80 -23.63
C LYS A 382 13.72 -13.05 -24.93
N GLY A 383 15.00 -12.65 -25.11
CA GLY A 383 15.46 -11.92 -26.29
C GLY A 383 15.12 -10.42 -26.31
N MET A 384 14.41 -9.91 -25.31
CA MET A 384 14.08 -8.49 -25.16
C MET A 384 15.10 -7.79 -24.28
N PHE A 385 15.53 -6.60 -24.69
CA PHE A 385 16.45 -5.77 -23.93
C PHE A 385 15.70 -4.95 -22.88
N ILE A 386 16.15 -5.00 -21.65
CA ILE A 386 15.64 -4.22 -20.52
C ILE A 386 16.74 -3.25 -20.09
N PRO A 387 16.60 -1.95 -20.40
CA PRO A 387 17.61 -0.96 -20.04
C PRO A 387 17.73 -0.78 -18.52
N LYS A 388 18.96 -0.46 -18.05
CA LYS A 388 19.19 0.06 -16.72
C LYS A 388 18.25 1.25 -16.45
N ASP A 389 17.88 1.46 -15.19
CA ASP A 389 17.00 2.53 -14.69
C ASP A 389 15.56 2.48 -15.24
N SER A 390 15.20 1.42 -16.00
CA SER A 390 13.79 1.18 -16.34
C SER A 390 12.97 0.97 -15.07
N VAL A 391 11.77 1.54 -15.05
CA VAL A 391 10.77 1.35 -13.98
C VAL A 391 9.95 0.11 -14.30
N ILE A 392 9.88 -0.81 -13.38
CA ILE A 392 9.11 -2.05 -13.49
C ILE A 392 7.84 -1.92 -12.68
N LEU A 393 6.71 -2.08 -13.33
CA LEU A 393 5.38 -2.13 -12.73
C LEU A 393 4.83 -3.55 -12.87
N VAL A 394 4.37 -4.14 -11.79
CA VAL A 394 3.73 -5.46 -11.83
C VAL A 394 2.24 -5.28 -11.63
N ASN A 395 1.46 -5.68 -12.61
CA ASN A 395 0.02 -5.63 -12.58
C ASN A 395 -0.53 -6.82 -11.77
N LEU A 396 -0.49 -6.70 -10.45
CA LEU A 396 -0.97 -7.74 -9.53
C LEU A 396 -2.47 -7.99 -9.71
N TRP A 397 -3.23 -6.94 -10.05
CA TRP A 397 -4.66 -7.08 -10.34
C TRP A 397 -4.91 -7.95 -11.57
N GLN A 398 -4.14 -7.76 -12.66
CA GLN A 398 -4.27 -8.60 -13.87
C GLN A 398 -3.91 -10.06 -13.56
N ILE A 399 -2.86 -10.30 -12.77
CA ILE A 399 -2.48 -11.65 -12.33
C ILE A 399 -3.61 -12.28 -11.50
N ALA A 400 -4.20 -11.52 -10.58
CA ALA A 400 -5.32 -11.96 -9.75
C ALA A 400 -6.62 -12.21 -10.53
N HIS A 401 -6.72 -11.65 -11.76
CA HIS A 401 -7.87 -11.83 -12.65
C HIS A 401 -7.54 -12.60 -13.93
N ASP A 402 -6.44 -13.34 -13.93
CA ASP A 402 -6.07 -14.21 -15.05
C ASP A 402 -6.95 -15.46 -15.05
N PRO A 403 -7.75 -15.70 -16.12
CA PRO A 403 -8.61 -16.87 -16.22
C PRO A 403 -7.85 -18.21 -16.33
N GLU A 404 -6.57 -18.18 -16.69
CA GLU A 404 -5.71 -19.37 -16.69
C GLU A 404 -5.28 -19.78 -15.26
N ILE A 405 -5.28 -18.82 -14.31
CA ILE A 405 -4.95 -19.07 -12.91
C ILE A 405 -6.21 -19.23 -12.07
N TYR A 406 -7.23 -18.38 -12.29
CA TYR A 406 -8.45 -18.34 -11.50
C TYR A 406 -9.69 -18.49 -12.38
N ALA A 407 -10.44 -19.57 -12.18
CA ALA A 407 -11.73 -19.77 -12.86
C ALA A 407 -12.73 -18.69 -12.43
N ASP A 408 -13.49 -18.12 -13.37
CA ASP A 408 -14.41 -17.01 -13.11
C ASP A 408 -13.78 -15.89 -12.27
N PRO A 409 -12.69 -15.26 -12.74
CA PRO A 409 -11.88 -14.39 -11.90
C PRO A 409 -12.62 -13.14 -11.40
N TYR A 410 -13.68 -12.71 -12.07
CA TYR A 410 -14.53 -11.57 -11.72
C TYR A 410 -15.66 -11.91 -10.75
N ARG A 411 -15.82 -13.18 -10.37
CA ARG A 411 -16.75 -13.60 -9.34
C ARG A 411 -16.04 -13.71 -8.00
N PHE A 412 -16.58 -13.06 -6.97
CA PHE A 412 -16.12 -13.21 -5.59
C PHE A 412 -16.55 -14.59 -5.07
N ASN A 413 -15.62 -15.48 -4.82
CA ASN A 413 -15.90 -16.86 -4.44
C ASN A 413 -14.79 -17.48 -3.57
N PRO A 414 -14.89 -17.44 -2.24
CA PRO A 414 -13.94 -18.12 -1.35
C PRO A 414 -13.84 -19.63 -1.60
N GLY A 415 -14.88 -20.25 -2.12
CA GLY A 415 -14.91 -21.68 -2.42
C GLY A 415 -13.81 -22.16 -3.38
N ARG A 416 -13.16 -21.23 -4.11
CA ARG A 416 -12.01 -21.58 -4.96
C ARG A 416 -10.79 -22.08 -4.19
N PHE A 417 -10.72 -21.75 -2.89
CA PHE A 417 -9.64 -22.11 -1.98
C PHE A 417 -10.07 -23.15 -0.93
N HIS A 418 -11.35 -23.51 -0.90
CA HIS A 418 -11.94 -24.35 0.14
C HIS A 418 -12.67 -25.56 -0.44
N ASN A 419 -12.52 -26.73 0.21
CA ASN A 419 -13.22 -27.98 -0.14
C ASN A 419 -13.16 -28.33 -1.64
N THR A 420 -11.98 -28.23 -2.22
CA THR A 420 -11.73 -28.58 -3.63
C THR A 420 -10.53 -29.51 -3.74
N ASP A 421 -10.62 -30.52 -4.61
CA ASP A 421 -9.52 -31.45 -4.91
C ASP A 421 -8.32 -30.73 -5.56
N ARG A 422 -8.57 -29.56 -6.16
CA ARG A 422 -7.57 -28.71 -6.82
C ARG A 422 -7.76 -27.25 -6.43
N PRO A 423 -7.29 -26.84 -5.27
CA PRO A 423 -7.35 -25.43 -4.88
C PRO A 423 -6.58 -24.57 -5.88
N GLN A 424 -7.15 -23.41 -6.19
CA GLN A 424 -6.49 -22.45 -7.07
C GLN A 424 -5.27 -21.83 -6.38
N LEU A 425 -4.42 -21.16 -7.13
CA LEU A 425 -3.17 -20.59 -6.60
C LEU A 425 -3.43 -19.68 -5.41
N ASP A 426 -2.66 -19.87 -4.34
CA ASP A 426 -2.68 -18.95 -3.19
C ASP A 426 -2.23 -17.54 -3.62
N PRO A 427 -3.09 -16.52 -3.55
CA PRO A 427 -2.76 -15.15 -3.95
C PRO A 427 -1.64 -14.54 -3.11
N GLN A 428 -1.38 -15.02 -1.91
CA GLN A 428 -0.28 -14.55 -1.06
C GLN A 428 1.09 -14.77 -1.70
N THR A 429 1.18 -15.64 -2.69
CA THR A 429 2.43 -15.88 -3.45
C THR A 429 2.84 -14.69 -4.31
N PHE A 430 1.94 -13.73 -4.57
CA PHE A 430 2.26 -12.56 -5.38
C PHE A 430 1.71 -11.22 -4.85
N VAL A 431 0.57 -11.18 -4.15
CA VAL A 431 -0.02 -9.92 -3.68
C VAL A 431 0.86 -9.17 -2.67
N TYR A 432 1.70 -9.89 -1.95
CA TYR A 432 2.70 -9.33 -1.03
C TYR A 432 4.03 -8.97 -1.71
N GLY A 433 4.09 -8.96 -3.05
CA GLY A 433 5.29 -8.65 -3.82
C GLY A 433 6.31 -9.78 -3.85
N PHE A 434 7.50 -9.50 -4.38
CA PHE A 434 8.45 -10.50 -4.82
C PHE A 434 9.84 -10.31 -4.21
N GLY A 435 10.57 -11.41 -4.08
CA GLY A 435 12.00 -11.47 -3.80
C GLY A 435 12.43 -10.64 -2.59
N ARG A 436 13.48 -9.86 -2.79
CA ARG A 436 14.09 -9.04 -1.72
C ARG A 436 13.22 -7.87 -1.26
N ARG A 437 12.13 -7.59 -1.98
CA ARG A 437 11.14 -6.54 -1.70
C ARG A 437 9.78 -7.07 -1.27
N ALA A 438 9.62 -8.39 -1.13
CA ALA A 438 8.40 -8.98 -0.59
C ALA A 438 8.04 -8.36 0.77
N CYS A 439 6.75 -8.19 1.03
CA CYS A 439 6.25 -7.53 2.23
C CYS A 439 6.77 -8.22 3.52
N PRO A 440 7.46 -7.49 4.40
CA PRO A 440 7.98 -8.07 5.63
C PRO A 440 6.90 -8.27 6.71
N GLY A 441 5.76 -7.59 6.56
CA GLY A 441 4.63 -7.62 7.50
C GLY A 441 3.53 -8.61 7.12
N ARG A 442 3.72 -9.47 6.12
CA ARG A 442 2.70 -10.39 5.59
C ARG A 442 2.02 -11.20 6.70
N GLU A 443 2.78 -11.82 7.57
CA GLU A 443 2.23 -12.68 8.62
C GLU A 443 1.41 -11.88 9.65
N LEU A 444 1.90 -10.70 10.05
CA LEU A 444 1.18 -9.80 10.96
C LEU A 444 -0.10 -9.25 10.34
N ALA A 445 -0.06 -8.87 9.07
CA ALA A 445 -1.24 -8.41 8.33
C ALA A 445 -2.30 -9.51 8.23
N ASN A 446 -1.90 -10.74 7.86
CA ASN A 446 -2.80 -11.88 7.79
C ASN A 446 -3.43 -12.20 9.16
N ALA A 447 -2.66 -12.11 10.24
CA ALA A 447 -3.17 -12.33 11.59
C ALA A 447 -4.22 -11.27 11.97
N ASN A 448 -3.95 -9.99 11.73
CA ASN A 448 -4.89 -8.89 11.98
C ASN A 448 -6.16 -9.04 11.15
N MET A 449 -6.03 -9.34 9.86
CA MET A 449 -7.18 -9.53 8.96
C MET A 449 -8.03 -10.71 9.42
N PHE A 450 -7.41 -11.87 9.67
CA PHE A 450 -8.12 -13.06 10.11
C PHE A 450 -8.90 -12.80 11.40
N LEU A 451 -8.25 -12.24 12.44
CA LEU A 451 -8.90 -11.97 13.72
C LEU A 451 -10.06 -10.98 13.59
N LEU A 452 -9.83 -9.83 12.94
CA LEU A 452 -10.88 -8.82 12.84
C LEU A 452 -12.06 -9.33 12.01
N MET A 453 -11.81 -9.98 10.88
CA MET A 453 -12.85 -10.57 10.04
C MET A 453 -13.66 -11.62 10.79
N SER A 454 -12.99 -12.56 11.46
CA SER A 454 -13.67 -13.65 12.17
C SER A 454 -14.42 -13.14 13.40
N MET A 455 -13.83 -12.28 14.23
CA MET A 455 -14.52 -11.68 15.39
C MET A 455 -15.71 -10.83 14.96
N MET A 456 -15.57 -10.03 13.90
CA MET A 456 -16.66 -9.20 13.38
C MET A 456 -17.84 -10.05 12.88
N LEU A 457 -17.56 -11.12 12.12
CA LEU A 457 -18.60 -12.04 11.63
C LEU A 457 -19.21 -12.92 12.73
N THR A 458 -18.52 -13.12 13.85
CA THR A 458 -19.10 -13.81 15.01
C THR A 458 -20.25 -13.02 15.63
N VAL A 459 -20.17 -11.69 15.61
CA VAL A 459 -21.11 -10.85 16.38
C VAL A 459 -21.98 -9.92 15.53
N PHE A 460 -21.63 -9.61 14.29
CA PHE A 460 -22.37 -8.68 13.45
C PHE A 460 -22.85 -9.28 12.14
N ASP A 461 -24.01 -8.80 11.68
CA ASP A 461 -24.46 -8.86 10.29
C ASP A 461 -24.09 -7.55 9.58
N ILE A 462 -23.44 -7.66 8.43
CA ILE A 462 -23.08 -6.56 7.54
C ILE A 462 -23.99 -6.63 6.32
N THR A 463 -24.84 -5.64 6.13
CA THR A 463 -25.87 -5.68 5.09
C THR A 463 -25.89 -4.38 4.28
N LYS A 464 -26.64 -4.39 3.19
CA LYS A 464 -26.91 -3.17 2.44
C LYS A 464 -27.62 -2.14 3.31
N ALA A 465 -27.28 -0.87 3.13
CA ALA A 465 -28.10 0.22 3.66
C ALA A 465 -29.44 0.29 2.92
N VAL A 466 -30.43 0.94 3.51
CA VAL A 466 -31.71 1.23 2.87
C VAL A 466 -31.89 2.75 2.73
N ASP A 467 -32.56 3.17 1.68
CA ASP A 467 -32.94 4.55 1.47
C ASP A 467 -34.16 4.96 2.34
N ALA A 468 -34.63 6.19 2.16
CA ALA A 468 -35.78 6.71 2.90
C ALA A 468 -37.09 5.96 2.60
N ASP A 469 -37.19 5.32 1.44
CA ASP A 469 -38.35 4.57 0.98
C ASP A 469 -38.27 3.08 1.34
N GLY A 470 -37.18 2.65 1.98
CA GLY A 470 -36.93 1.28 2.43
C GLY A 470 -36.32 0.36 1.37
N HIS A 471 -35.88 0.89 0.22
CA HIS A 471 -35.19 0.11 -0.81
C HIS A 471 -33.72 -0.09 -0.48
N GLU A 472 -33.21 -1.28 -0.77
CA GLU A 472 -31.78 -1.58 -0.60
C GLU A 472 -30.90 -0.75 -1.55
N ILE A 473 -29.86 -0.10 -0.99
CA ILE A 473 -28.83 0.60 -1.73
C ILE A 473 -27.69 -0.40 -1.98
N THR A 474 -27.51 -0.84 -3.22
CA THR A 474 -26.39 -1.71 -3.60
C THR A 474 -25.15 -0.87 -3.90
N PRO A 475 -24.08 -0.95 -3.09
CA PRO A 475 -22.86 -0.21 -3.34
C PRO A 475 -22.14 -0.71 -4.60
N GLU A 476 -21.41 0.20 -5.25
CA GLU A 476 -20.59 -0.15 -6.39
C GLU A 476 -19.20 -0.62 -5.95
N TRP A 477 -18.65 -1.57 -6.71
CA TRP A 477 -17.27 -2.04 -6.53
C TRP A 477 -16.31 -1.04 -7.18
N ARG A 478 -16.10 0.10 -6.51
CA ARG A 478 -15.26 1.21 -6.99
C ARG A 478 -14.13 1.53 -6.01
N PHE A 479 -12.98 1.89 -6.59
CA PHE A 479 -11.75 2.13 -5.86
C PHE A 479 -11.09 3.44 -6.29
N GLY A 480 -10.39 4.06 -5.33
CA GLY A 480 -9.58 5.23 -5.59
C GLY A 480 -8.26 4.91 -6.30
N PRO A 481 -7.68 5.89 -6.99
CA PRO A 481 -6.35 5.79 -7.57
C PRO A 481 -5.27 5.80 -6.48
N GLY A 482 -4.04 5.46 -6.86
CA GLY A 482 -2.86 5.56 -6.00
C GLY A 482 -2.20 4.22 -5.70
N THR A 483 -1.08 4.30 -4.99
CA THR A 483 -0.22 3.15 -4.68
C THR A 483 -0.92 2.12 -3.80
N VAL A 484 -1.73 2.59 -2.83
CA VAL A 484 -2.68 1.79 -2.05
C VAL A 484 -4.09 2.16 -2.52
N SER A 485 -4.82 1.18 -3.00
CA SER A 485 -6.16 1.36 -3.57
C SER A 485 -7.22 1.05 -2.52
N HIS A 486 -7.90 2.09 -2.06
CA HIS A 486 -9.01 1.98 -1.11
C HIS A 486 -10.35 1.91 -1.84
N PRO A 487 -11.34 1.16 -1.32
CA PRO A 487 -12.72 1.34 -1.76
C PRO A 487 -13.17 2.79 -1.58
N ASN A 488 -13.91 3.33 -2.55
CA ASN A 488 -14.60 4.60 -2.37
C ASN A 488 -15.62 4.47 -1.22
N THR A 489 -16.03 5.57 -0.63
CA THR A 489 -17.08 5.57 0.41
C THR A 489 -18.35 4.90 -0.11
N PHE A 490 -18.89 3.97 0.67
CA PHE A 490 -20.08 3.20 0.31
C PHE A 490 -21.04 3.09 1.50
N PRO A 491 -22.36 3.02 1.24
CA PRO A 491 -23.36 2.81 2.28
C PRO A 491 -23.41 1.34 2.71
N TYR A 492 -23.55 1.12 4.01
CA TYR A 492 -23.75 -0.19 4.63
C TYR A 492 -24.60 -0.05 5.89
N LYS A 493 -25.09 -1.18 6.40
CA LYS A 493 -25.75 -1.29 7.69
C LYS A 493 -25.08 -2.39 8.50
N LEU A 494 -24.80 -2.09 9.76
CA LEU A 494 -24.25 -3.02 10.74
C LEU A 494 -25.26 -3.23 11.86
N LYS A 495 -25.47 -4.47 12.28
CA LYS A 495 -26.31 -4.80 13.45
C LYS A 495 -25.78 -6.04 14.16
N PRO A 496 -25.92 -6.17 15.48
CA PRO A 496 -25.65 -7.43 16.17
C PRO A 496 -26.48 -8.57 15.60
N ARG A 497 -25.90 -9.76 15.49
CA ARG A 497 -26.58 -10.98 14.98
C ARG A 497 -27.67 -11.47 15.92
N SER A 498 -27.48 -11.27 17.23
CA SER A 498 -28.41 -11.72 18.28
C SER A 498 -28.18 -10.92 19.56
N THR A 499 -29.11 -11.04 20.49
CA THR A 499 -28.99 -10.48 21.85
C THR A 499 -27.76 -11.04 22.61
N SER A 500 -27.42 -12.32 22.37
CA SER A 500 -26.23 -12.93 22.97
C SER A 500 -24.93 -12.36 22.37
N ALA A 501 -24.91 -12.08 21.07
CA ALA A 501 -23.78 -11.41 20.43
C ALA A 501 -23.59 -9.98 20.94
N GLU A 502 -24.68 -9.23 21.13
CA GLU A 502 -24.65 -7.90 21.72
C GLU A 502 -24.14 -7.94 23.19
N ALA A 503 -24.63 -8.87 23.99
CA ALA A 503 -24.15 -9.06 25.36
C ALA A 503 -22.66 -9.41 25.41
N LEU A 504 -22.19 -10.26 24.50
CA LEU A 504 -20.76 -10.60 24.39
C LEU A 504 -19.88 -9.37 24.13
N ILE A 505 -20.36 -8.44 23.30
CA ILE A 505 -19.63 -7.18 23.03
C ILE A 505 -19.69 -6.25 24.24
N CYS A 506 -20.83 -6.10 24.88
CA CYS A 506 -21.01 -5.22 26.06
C CYS A 506 -20.08 -5.61 27.22
N ASN A 507 -19.80 -6.89 27.40
CA ASN A 507 -18.92 -7.38 28.47
C ASN A 507 -17.44 -7.05 28.24
N ILE A 508 -17.03 -6.65 27.00
CA ILE A 508 -15.62 -6.39 26.68
C ILE A 508 -14.99 -5.35 27.61
N PHE A 509 -15.67 -4.23 27.86
CA PHE A 509 -15.10 -3.17 28.71
C PHE A 509 -15.16 -3.51 30.22
N GLU A 510 -16.06 -4.40 30.63
CA GLU A 510 -16.12 -4.90 32.00
C GLU A 510 -14.96 -5.87 32.28
N GLU A 511 -14.69 -6.79 31.33
CA GLU A 511 -13.62 -7.78 31.45
C GLU A 511 -12.23 -7.16 31.18
N HIS A 512 -12.18 -6.17 30.30
CA HIS A 512 -10.96 -5.51 29.84
C HIS A 512 -11.14 -3.98 29.90
N PRO A 513 -10.97 -3.34 31.06
CA PRO A 513 -11.03 -1.89 31.16
C PRO A 513 -10.03 -1.21 30.24
N LEU A 514 -10.45 -0.10 29.62
CA LEU A 514 -9.58 0.67 28.71
C LEU A 514 -8.36 1.20 29.48
N PRO A 515 -7.14 0.97 28.98
CA PRO A 515 -5.94 1.50 29.61
C PRO A 515 -5.87 3.04 29.45
N PRO A 516 -5.15 3.72 30.36
CA PRO A 516 -4.97 5.16 30.25
C PRO A 516 -4.22 5.51 28.94
N THR A 517 -4.64 6.61 28.32
CA THR A 517 -4.01 7.13 27.09
C THR A 517 -2.66 7.78 27.34
N ASN A 518 -1.74 7.67 26.38
CA ASN A 518 -0.48 8.43 26.36
C ASN A 518 -0.55 9.73 25.54
N ALA A 519 -1.72 10.09 25.00
CA ALA A 519 -1.85 11.22 24.07
C ALA A 519 -1.40 12.59 24.68
N LYS A 520 -1.34 12.70 25.99
CA LYS A 520 -0.85 13.90 26.69
C LYS A 520 0.67 13.97 26.74
N ASP A 521 1.36 12.87 26.45
CA ASP A 521 2.81 12.73 26.58
C ASP A 521 3.57 12.96 25.27
N VAL A 522 2.88 13.29 24.17
CA VAL A 522 3.42 13.41 22.79
C VAL A 522 3.65 14.85 22.37
#